data_8f07730b9798bddf05f46cfaae0e974a
#
_entry.id   8f07730b9798bddf05f46cfaae0e974a
#
_cell.length_a   1.000
_cell.length_b   1.000
_cell.length_c   1.000
_cell.angle_alpha   90.00
_cell.angle_beta   90.00
_cell.angle_gamma   90.00
#
_symmetry.space_group_name_H-M   'P 1'
#
loop_
_entity.id
_entity.type
_entity.pdbx_description
1 polymer ?
#
loop_
_entity_poly.entity_id
_entity_poly.type
_entity_poly.pdbx_seq_one_letter_code
_entity_poly.pdbx_strand_id
1 'polypeptide(L)'
;MITVARRLTSTMRIAAGAMLFALVISALPAVSGLPGATASAAPPTARTAIVALGDSAASGEGAGNYAEGTRGENGDWCHRSPNAYIQRTGLATTAVNLACSGASSTNVGFGTELHYTEGSQAQRLVEVARTLRITTVVTQFGANDDPSFGSSVVRCVAVYLTPSRPGCASTLAAEWPTRLAAMAPKVTQALGDVRQAMRQAGYTDQDYVLVVASYASPVTENMVRTHGFVGCPYRSEDARWGRQSAVPQLSSTLRAVADRVNARFLDLSRATEGHEACTSAGPEWQRRLTVDPRVFVRGGWAAVGHVAQESFHPNATAHGQLASCLAAFVRTSAAHGQCVPGADGNLHLQAGAPAAPVTG
;
A
#
# COMPACT_ATOMS: atom_id res chain seq x y z
N MET A 1 49.51 23.58 30.59
CA MET A 1 49.45 23.25 32.03
C MET A 1 48.60 22.03 32.15
N ILE A 2 49.18 20.80 32.17
CA ILE A 2 49.68 20.10 33.35
C ILE A 2 48.53 20.03 34.39
N THR A 3 47.93 18.88 34.77
CA THR A 3 48.48 17.72 35.45
C THR A 3 47.36 16.71 35.74
N VAL A 4 47.53 15.46 35.43
CA VAL A 4 47.94 14.26 36.18
C VAL A 4 46.78 13.41 36.75
N ALA A 5 46.93 12.16 36.41
CA ALA A 5 46.22 10.94 36.77
C ALA A 5 46.12 10.63 38.30
N ARG A 6 45.18 9.79 38.69
CA ARG A 6 45.45 8.73 39.67
C ARG A 6 44.56 7.50 39.44
N ARG A 7 45.26 6.37 39.27
CA ARG A 7 44.79 5.01 39.44
C ARG A 7 44.60 4.71 40.92
N LEU A 8 43.62 3.89 41.25
CA LEU A 8 43.65 3.10 42.48
C LEU A 8 43.13 1.68 42.17
N THR A 9 44.10 0.79 42.19
CA THR A 9 43.93 -0.67 42.26
C THR A 9 43.62 -1.07 43.71
N SER A 10 42.66 -1.93 43.94
CA SER A 10 42.54 -2.63 45.21
C SER A 10 42.28 -4.13 44.93
N THR A 11 43.34 -4.86 45.17
CA THR A 11 43.36 -6.32 45.32
C THR A 11 42.96 -6.68 46.76
N MET A 12 42.05 -7.64 46.96
CA MET A 12 41.97 -8.33 48.25
C MET A 12 41.68 -9.82 48.05
N ARG A 13 42.42 -10.60 48.80
CA ARG A 13 42.73 -12.01 48.73
C ARG A 13 41.68 -12.91 49.45
N ILE A 14 41.40 -14.03 48.86
CA ILE A 14 41.28 -15.43 49.30
C ILE A 14 41.01 -15.67 50.83
N ALA A 15 39.95 -16.43 51.09
CA ALA A 15 39.93 -17.40 52.17
C ALA A 15 39.15 -18.65 51.72
N ALA A 16 39.86 -19.79 51.71
CA ALA A 16 39.32 -21.13 51.44
C ALA A 16 38.63 -21.65 52.72
N GLY A 17 37.45 -22.18 52.60
CA GLY A 17 36.74 -22.93 53.61
C GLY A 17 36.12 -24.19 53.02
N ALA A 18 36.78 -25.31 53.20
CA ALA A 18 36.26 -26.62 52.81
C ALA A 18 35.21 -27.08 53.83
N MET A 19 34.00 -27.37 53.39
CA MET A 19 33.04 -28.18 54.15
C MET A 19 32.48 -29.26 53.22
N LEU A 20 32.81 -30.50 53.56
CA LEU A 20 32.19 -31.71 53.04
C LEU A 20 30.69 -31.72 53.44
N PHE A 21 29.82 -31.85 52.47
CA PHE A 21 28.44 -32.30 52.70
C PHE A 21 28.09 -33.43 51.74
N ALA A 22 27.56 -34.49 52.33
CA ALA A 22 27.28 -35.77 51.72
C ALA A 22 26.27 -35.66 50.56
N LEU A 23 26.56 -36.40 49.49
CA LEU A 23 25.64 -36.67 48.38
C LEU A 23 24.44 -37.51 48.87
N VAL A 24 23.25 -36.92 48.79
CA VAL A 24 22.00 -37.68 48.66
C VAL A 24 21.54 -37.51 47.21
N ILE A 25 21.78 -38.53 46.39
CA ILE A 25 21.29 -38.59 45.03
C ILE A 25 19.83 -39.01 45.06
N SER A 26 18.90 -38.03 45.05
CA SER A 26 17.49 -38.29 44.77
C SER A 26 17.31 -38.20 43.24
N ALA A 27 17.13 -39.33 42.58
CA ALA A 27 16.78 -39.42 41.20
C ALA A 27 15.37 -38.87 40.98
N LEU A 28 15.26 -37.63 40.49
CA LEU A 28 14.02 -37.10 39.91
C LEU A 28 13.92 -37.55 38.47
N PRO A 29 12.76 -38.08 38.02
CA PRO A 29 12.56 -38.36 36.58
C PRO A 29 12.59 -37.04 35.83
N ALA A 30 13.50 -36.96 34.85
CA ALA A 30 13.53 -35.89 33.86
C ALA A 30 12.25 -35.99 33.02
N VAL A 31 11.26 -35.18 33.34
CA VAL A 31 10.15 -34.91 32.41
C VAL A 31 10.73 -34.04 31.31
N SER A 32 11.10 -34.66 30.21
CA SER A 32 11.43 -34.00 28.94
C SER A 32 10.15 -33.38 28.40
N GLY A 33 9.78 -32.21 28.89
CA GLY A 33 8.76 -31.37 28.28
C GLY A 33 9.29 -30.91 26.95
N LEU A 34 8.91 -31.58 25.85
CA LEU A 34 8.99 -31.02 24.50
C LEU A 34 8.29 -29.65 24.53
N PRO A 35 8.91 -28.59 24.01
CA PRO A 35 8.18 -27.33 23.84
C PRO A 35 6.97 -27.67 22.98
N GLY A 36 5.78 -27.62 23.58
CA GLY A 36 4.53 -27.81 22.87
C GLY A 36 4.49 -26.78 21.77
N ALA A 37 4.49 -27.25 20.50
CA ALA A 37 4.16 -26.42 19.39
C ALA A 37 2.80 -25.79 19.73
N THR A 38 2.78 -24.48 19.92
CA THR A 38 1.53 -23.76 20.08
C THR A 38 0.75 -23.98 18.80
N ALA A 39 -0.26 -24.84 18.85
CA ALA A 39 -1.14 -25.08 17.72
C ALA A 39 -1.68 -23.70 17.28
N SER A 40 -1.37 -23.30 16.08
CA SER A 40 -1.93 -22.08 15.50
C SER A 40 -3.45 -22.26 15.51
N ALA A 41 -4.15 -21.30 16.10
CA ALA A 41 -5.61 -21.37 16.16
C ALA A 41 -6.14 -21.40 14.72
N ALA A 42 -7.08 -22.30 14.43
CA ALA A 42 -7.73 -22.36 13.12
C ALA A 42 -8.44 -21.01 12.83
N PRO A 43 -8.52 -20.61 11.55
CA PRO A 43 -9.23 -19.38 11.17
C PRO A 43 -10.67 -19.37 11.69
N PRO A 44 -11.19 -18.21 12.13
CA PRO A 44 -12.56 -18.13 12.64
C PRO A 44 -13.59 -18.57 11.58
N THR A 45 -14.62 -19.28 12.02
CA THR A 45 -15.81 -19.62 11.20
C THR A 45 -16.80 -18.45 11.09
N ALA A 46 -16.44 -17.30 11.64
CA ALA A 46 -17.22 -16.07 11.70
C ALA A 46 -17.56 -15.50 10.30
N ARG A 47 -18.20 -14.32 10.31
CA ARG A 47 -18.56 -13.60 9.06
C ARG A 47 -17.35 -13.42 8.14
N THR A 48 -17.56 -13.69 6.85
CA THR A 48 -16.51 -13.52 5.83
C THR A 48 -16.14 -12.05 5.64
N ALA A 49 -14.87 -11.80 5.40
CA ALA A 49 -14.37 -10.46 5.14
C ALA A 49 -13.37 -10.42 3.98
N ILE A 50 -13.35 -9.27 3.31
CA ILE A 50 -12.31 -8.84 2.38
C ILE A 50 -11.59 -7.64 3.01
N VAL A 51 -10.26 -7.61 2.92
CA VAL A 51 -9.43 -6.56 3.54
C VAL A 51 -8.58 -5.88 2.49
N ALA A 52 -8.53 -4.54 2.51
CA ALA A 52 -7.55 -3.76 1.75
C ALA A 52 -6.45 -3.22 2.66
N LEU A 53 -5.21 -3.34 2.21
CA LEU A 53 -4.03 -2.66 2.73
C LEU A 53 -3.40 -1.82 1.62
N GLY A 54 -2.73 -0.77 1.99
CA GLY A 54 -1.99 0.03 1.01
C GLY A 54 -1.98 1.51 1.32
N ASP A 55 -1.86 2.27 0.24
CA ASP A 55 -1.73 3.72 0.27
C ASP A 55 -3.02 4.46 -0.12
N SER A 56 -2.88 5.67 -0.65
CA SER A 56 -3.98 6.54 -1.07
C SER A 56 -4.91 5.89 -2.09
N ALA A 57 -4.38 5.12 -3.03
CA ALA A 57 -5.18 4.46 -4.06
C ALA A 57 -6.11 3.38 -3.46
N ALA A 58 -5.70 2.73 -2.36
CA ALA A 58 -6.52 1.75 -1.65
C ALA A 58 -7.42 2.39 -0.59
N SER A 59 -6.99 3.49 0.06
CA SER A 59 -7.78 4.17 1.09
C SER A 59 -9.07 4.77 0.54
N GLY A 60 -9.09 5.13 -0.74
CA GLY A 60 -10.19 5.83 -1.39
C GLY A 60 -9.94 7.33 -1.51
N GLU A 61 -8.66 7.75 -1.52
CA GLU A 61 -8.29 9.12 -1.83
C GLU A 61 -8.93 9.55 -3.15
N GLY A 62 -9.45 10.76 -3.21
CA GLY A 62 -10.18 11.27 -4.37
C GLY A 62 -11.65 10.83 -4.47
N ALA A 63 -12.08 9.78 -3.74
CA ALA A 63 -13.47 9.31 -3.77
C ALA A 63 -14.40 10.15 -2.87
N GLY A 64 -13.84 11.02 -2.04
CA GLY A 64 -14.60 11.88 -1.12
C GLY A 64 -15.30 11.09 -0.01
N ASN A 65 -16.12 11.79 0.78
CA ASN A 65 -16.92 11.20 1.86
C ASN A 65 -16.06 10.39 2.86
N TYR A 66 -14.90 10.92 3.23
CA TYR A 66 -13.97 10.22 4.12
C TYR A 66 -14.56 9.96 5.49
N ALA A 67 -14.24 8.81 6.06
CA ALA A 67 -14.64 8.40 7.39
C ALA A 67 -14.14 9.40 8.44
N GLU A 68 -14.97 9.66 9.43
CA GLU A 68 -14.62 10.47 10.58
C GLU A 68 -13.36 9.90 11.27
N GLY A 69 -12.50 10.80 11.75
CA GLY A 69 -11.21 10.43 12.34
C GLY A 69 -10.10 10.20 11.31
N THR A 70 -10.38 10.27 9.99
CA THR A 70 -9.37 10.08 8.93
C THR A 70 -9.28 11.25 7.94
N ARG A 71 -9.92 12.42 8.25
CA ARG A 71 -9.99 13.61 7.38
C ARG A 71 -9.06 14.73 7.85
N GLY A 72 -8.09 14.43 8.72
CA GLY A 72 -7.22 15.39 9.38
C GLY A 72 -7.55 15.62 10.85
N GLU A 73 -8.61 15.03 11.39
CA GLU A 73 -8.92 15.06 12.81
C GLU A 73 -7.77 14.41 13.60
N ASN A 74 -7.30 15.11 14.63
CA ASN A 74 -6.15 14.67 15.46
C ASN A 74 -4.87 14.36 14.68
N GLY A 75 -4.73 14.90 13.45
CA GLY A 75 -3.57 14.68 12.58
C GLY A 75 -3.65 13.41 11.74
N ASP A 76 -4.77 12.71 11.70
CA ASP A 76 -4.97 11.54 10.82
C ASP A 76 -5.49 11.98 9.45
N TRP A 77 -4.69 11.75 8.41
CA TRP A 77 -4.99 12.07 7.02
C TRP A 77 -5.07 10.80 6.15
N CYS A 78 -5.45 9.67 6.72
CA CYS A 78 -5.56 8.41 5.99
C CYS A 78 -6.63 8.44 4.89
N HIS A 79 -7.61 9.36 4.95
CA HIS A 79 -8.66 9.57 3.96
C HIS A 79 -9.36 8.27 3.52
N ARG A 80 -9.74 7.43 4.50
CA ARG A 80 -10.52 6.22 4.20
C ARG A 80 -11.94 6.57 3.79
N SER A 81 -12.31 6.18 2.57
CA SER A 81 -13.63 6.47 2.01
C SER A 81 -14.53 5.23 2.00
N PRO A 82 -15.80 5.35 2.38
CA PRO A 82 -16.80 4.32 2.11
C PRO A 82 -17.04 4.10 0.61
N ASN A 83 -16.58 5.03 -0.24
CA ASN A 83 -16.60 4.88 -1.69
C ASN A 83 -15.36 4.16 -2.23
N ALA A 84 -14.37 3.78 -1.39
CA ALA A 84 -13.21 3.00 -1.82
C ALA A 84 -13.62 1.68 -2.46
N TYR A 85 -12.90 1.24 -3.47
CA TYR A 85 -13.26 0.05 -4.26
C TYR A 85 -13.49 -1.19 -3.38
N ILE A 86 -12.73 -1.35 -2.31
CA ILE A 86 -12.85 -2.52 -1.42
C ILE A 86 -14.25 -2.62 -0.78
N GLN A 87 -14.87 -1.48 -0.47
CA GLN A 87 -16.18 -1.40 0.15
C GLN A 87 -17.32 -1.77 -0.81
N ARG A 88 -17.04 -1.82 -2.11
CA ARG A 88 -18.05 -1.93 -3.17
C ARG A 88 -17.96 -3.22 -3.99
N THR A 89 -17.07 -4.16 -3.60
CA THR A 89 -16.83 -5.41 -4.35
C THR A 89 -17.97 -6.44 -4.24
N GLY A 90 -18.69 -6.45 -3.13
CA GLY A 90 -19.69 -7.48 -2.84
C GLY A 90 -19.12 -8.91 -2.71
N LEU A 91 -17.81 -9.06 -2.46
CA LEU A 91 -17.13 -10.36 -2.37
C LEU A 91 -17.29 -11.05 -1.01
N ALA A 92 -17.60 -10.29 0.03
CA ALA A 92 -17.79 -10.80 1.39
C ALA A 92 -18.86 -10.00 2.12
N THR A 93 -19.33 -10.51 3.27
CA THR A 93 -20.31 -9.81 4.09
C THR A 93 -19.77 -8.58 4.79
N THR A 94 -18.44 -8.51 4.92
CA THR A 94 -17.73 -7.39 5.54
C THR A 94 -16.57 -6.97 4.65
N ALA A 95 -16.38 -5.67 4.45
CA ALA A 95 -15.20 -5.09 3.83
C ALA A 95 -14.46 -4.23 4.87
N VAL A 96 -13.17 -4.46 5.02
CA VAL A 96 -12.30 -3.71 5.95
C VAL A 96 -11.26 -2.97 5.15
N ASN A 97 -11.14 -1.67 5.37
CA ASN A 97 -10.10 -0.85 4.74
C ASN A 97 -9.07 -0.43 5.79
N LEU A 98 -7.88 -1.03 5.75
CA LEU A 98 -6.74 -0.72 6.60
C LEU A 98 -5.76 0.26 5.93
N ALA A 99 -5.96 0.56 4.64
CA ALA A 99 -5.09 1.43 3.88
C ALA A 99 -5.09 2.86 4.43
N CYS A 100 -4.00 3.58 4.18
CA CYS A 100 -3.84 4.95 4.64
C CYS A 100 -3.12 5.77 3.56
N SER A 101 -3.66 6.93 3.22
CA SER A 101 -3.09 7.81 2.21
C SER A 101 -1.64 8.17 2.55
N GLY A 102 -0.73 8.05 1.58
CA GLY A 102 0.70 8.30 1.77
C GLY A 102 1.51 7.13 2.36
N ALA A 103 0.87 6.02 2.76
CA ALA A 103 1.57 4.89 3.35
C ALA A 103 2.61 4.28 2.39
N SER A 104 3.78 3.94 2.93
CA SER A 104 4.85 3.19 2.26
C SER A 104 4.80 1.71 2.63
N SER A 105 5.69 0.91 2.04
CA SER A 105 5.88 -0.50 2.42
C SER A 105 6.14 -0.68 3.92
N THR A 106 6.88 0.23 4.56
CA THR A 106 7.14 0.19 6.00
C THR A 106 5.85 0.26 6.82
N ASN A 107 4.89 1.09 6.40
CA ASN A 107 3.61 1.25 7.07
C ASN A 107 2.65 0.07 6.80
N VAL A 108 2.75 -0.52 5.61
CA VAL A 108 1.96 -1.71 5.24
C VAL A 108 2.47 -2.96 5.96
N GLY A 109 3.79 -3.16 6.01
CA GLY A 109 4.45 -4.26 6.72
C GLY A 109 4.47 -4.08 8.25
N PHE A 110 5.36 -4.78 8.96
CA PHE A 110 5.53 -4.71 10.41
C PHE A 110 6.43 -3.57 10.89
N GLY A 111 6.50 -2.46 10.15
CA GLY A 111 7.22 -1.28 10.60
C GLY A 111 6.69 -0.74 11.93
N THR A 112 7.58 -0.14 12.72
CA THR A 112 7.26 0.38 14.07
C THR A 112 6.92 1.87 14.06
N GLU A 113 7.16 2.57 12.95
CA GLU A 113 6.88 3.99 12.84
C GLU A 113 5.39 4.23 12.60
N LEU A 114 4.87 5.24 13.27
CA LEU A 114 3.50 5.69 13.00
C LEU A 114 3.45 6.42 11.66
N HIS A 115 2.40 6.14 10.90
CA HIS A 115 2.01 6.95 9.76
C HIS A 115 0.79 7.78 10.15
N TYR A 116 0.97 9.09 10.22
CA TYR A 116 0.03 9.98 10.92
C TYR A 116 -0.16 9.54 12.38
N THR A 117 -1.31 8.96 12.70
CA THR A 117 -1.65 8.47 14.05
C THR A 117 -1.72 6.94 14.11
N GLU A 118 -1.50 6.26 12.99
CA GLU A 118 -1.72 4.82 12.87
C GLU A 118 -0.42 4.02 12.78
N GLY A 119 -0.41 2.86 13.42
CA GLY A 119 0.66 1.87 13.34
C GLY A 119 0.55 0.95 12.12
N SER A 120 1.35 -0.09 12.12
CA SER A 120 1.46 -1.11 11.08
C SER A 120 0.10 -1.66 10.61
N GLN A 121 -0.13 -1.63 9.29
CA GLN A 121 -1.33 -2.23 8.70
C GLN A 121 -1.30 -3.76 8.83
N ALA A 122 -0.13 -4.40 8.72
CA ALA A 122 0.01 -5.85 8.91
C ALA A 122 -0.35 -6.27 10.34
N GLN A 123 0.02 -5.48 11.36
CA GLN A 123 -0.37 -5.76 12.74
C GLN A 123 -1.89 -5.66 12.93
N ARG A 124 -2.51 -4.63 12.36
CA ARG A 124 -3.97 -4.48 12.37
C ARG A 124 -4.67 -5.60 11.60
N LEU A 125 -4.05 -6.10 10.51
CA LEU A 125 -4.56 -7.28 9.79
C LEU A 125 -4.60 -8.52 10.68
N VAL A 126 -3.59 -8.76 11.54
CA VAL A 126 -3.62 -9.86 12.52
C VAL A 126 -4.85 -9.78 13.42
N GLU A 127 -5.15 -8.58 13.92
CA GLU A 127 -6.30 -8.34 14.80
C GLU A 127 -7.63 -8.62 14.09
N VAL A 128 -7.78 -8.10 12.87
CA VAL A 128 -8.97 -8.32 12.02
C VAL A 128 -9.14 -9.80 11.68
N ALA A 129 -8.05 -10.47 11.30
CA ALA A 129 -8.07 -11.87 10.88
C ALA A 129 -8.33 -12.86 12.02
N ARG A 130 -8.12 -12.46 13.28
CA ARG A 130 -8.51 -13.24 14.47
C ARG A 130 -10.02 -13.19 14.75
N THR A 131 -10.73 -12.19 14.25
CA THR A 131 -12.14 -11.95 14.55
C THR A 131 -13.06 -12.21 13.37
N LEU A 132 -12.56 -12.07 12.13
CA LEU A 132 -13.29 -12.27 10.89
C LEU A 132 -12.62 -13.35 10.03
N ARG A 133 -13.42 -14.10 9.29
CA ARG A 133 -12.89 -15.04 8.28
C ARG A 133 -12.49 -14.30 7.03
N ILE A 134 -11.20 -14.08 6.85
CA ILE A 134 -10.65 -13.38 5.69
C ILE A 134 -10.66 -14.33 4.47
N THR A 135 -11.32 -13.93 3.40
CA THR A 135 -11.36 -14.67 2.13
C THR A 135 -10.44 -14.05 1.09
N THR A 136 -10.18 -12.75 1.19
CA THR A 136 -9.34 -12.02 0.24
C THR A 136 -8.61 -10.88 0.95
N VAL A 137 -7.33 -10.76 0.69
CA VAL A 137 -6.50 -9.60 1.05
C VAL A 137 -6.09 -8.91 -0.25
N VAL A 138 -6.41 -7.64 -0.39
CA VAL A 138 -6.02 -6.81 -1.55
C VAL A 138 -4.99 -5.79 -1.09
N THR A 139 -3.88 -5.72 -1.78
CA THR A 139 -2.82 -4.75 -1.49
C THR A 139 -2.60 -3.83 -2.68
N GLN A 140 -2.46 -2.53 -2.41
CA GLN A 140 -2.15 -1.52 -3.44
C GLN A 140 -1.24 -0.45 -2.81
N PHE A 141 0.07 -0.61 -2.98
CA PHE A 141 1.10 0.27 -2.41
C PHE A 141 2.41 0.12 -3.18
N GLY A 142 3.36 0.99 -2.91
CA GLY A 142 4.70 0.98 -3.50
C GLY A 142 5.12 2.35 -4.02
N ALA A 143 4.20 3.15 -4.56
CA ALA A 143 4.53 4.47 -5.09
C ALA A 143 5.21 5.38 -4.05
N ASN A 144 4.78 5.31 -2.78
CA ASN A 144 5.34 6.12 -1.69
C ASN A 144 6.66 5.58 -1.10
N ASP A 145 7.14 4.42 -1.57
CA ASP A 145 8.48 3.92 -1.22
C ASP A 145 9.61 4.71 -1.88
N ASP A 146 9.26 5.49 -2.88
CA ASP A 146 10.10 6.50 -3.49
C ASP A 146 9.83 7.86 -2.83
N PRO A 147 10.73 8.37 -1.99
CA PRO A 147 10.53 9.64 -1.30
C PRO A 147 10.45 10.84 -2.27
N SER A 148 10.86 10.65 -3.52
CA SER A 148 10.80 11.66 -4.57
C SER A 148 9.51 11.63 -5.38
N PHE A 149 8.59 10.68 -5.13
CA PHE A 149 7.39 10.52 -5.96
C PHE A 149 6.53 11.79 -5.95
N GLY A 150 6.16 12.30 -4.77
CA GLY A 150 5.37 13.53 -4.65
C GLY A 150 6.08 14.74 -5.25
N SER A 151 7.40 14.90 -5.00
CA SER A 151 8.18 16.00 -5.57
C SER A 151 8.30 15.92 -7.09
N SER A 152 8.23 14.73 -7.69
CA SER A 152 8.20 14.54 -9.14
C SER A 152 6.91 15.10 -9.75
N VAL A 153 5.77 14.88 -9.10
CA VAL A 153 4.48 15.48 -9.50
C VAL A 153 4.57 17.01 -9.44
N VAL A 154 5.07 17.55 -8.33
CA VAL A 154 5.29 19.01 -8.16
C VAL A 154 6.24 19.56 -9.22
N ARG A 155 7.33 18.85 -9.55
CA ARG A 155 8.28 19.24 -10.62
C ARG A 155 7.57 19.36 -11.96
N CYS A 156 6.72 18.40 -12.33
CA CYS A 156 5.97 18.42 -13.59
C CYS A 156 5.01 19.62 -13.67
N VAL A 157 4.33 19.95 -12.57
CA VAL A 157 3.52 21.17 -12.47
C VAL A 157 4.38 22.43 -12.60
N ALA A 158 5.53 22.48 -11.94
CA ALA A 158 6.42 23.64 -11.98
C ALA A 158 6.97 23.91 -13.39
N VAL A 159 7.37 22.86 -14.14
CA VAL A 159 7.86 23.03 -15.52
C VAL A 159 6.75 23.42 -16.50
N TYR A 160 5.51 23.04 -16.22
CA TYR A 160 4.34 23.54 -16.98
C TYR A 160 4.26 25.07 -16.91
N LEU A 161 4.55 25.67 -15.76
CA LEU A 161 4.56 27.12 -15.52
C LEU A 161 5.82 27.82 -16.07
N THR A 162 6.84 27.06 -16.50
CA THR A 162 8.12 27.59 -17.00
C THR A 162 8.44 27.05 -18.40
N PRO A 163 7.78 27.54 -19.47
CA PRO A 163 7.88 26.96 -20.81
C PRO A 163 9.28 26.89 -21.42
N SER A 164 10.21 27.73 -20.93
CA SER A 164 11.62 27.76 -21.37
C SER A 164 12.45 26.57 -20.86
N ARG A 165 11.96 25.79 -19.90
CA ARG A 165 12.66 24.63 -19.36
C ARG A 165 12.22 23.34 -20.10
N PRO A 166 13.06 22.30 -20.18
CA PRO A 166 12.64 20.98 -20.65
C PRO A 166 11.49 20.43 -19.79
N GLY A 167 10.65 19.58 -20.37
CA GLY A 167 9.62 18.84 -19.65
C GLY A 167 10.20 17.95 -18.54
N CYS A 168 9.40 17.64 -17.53
CA CYS A 168 9.85 16.82 -16.39
C CYS A 168 10.18 15.38 -16.83
N ALA A 169 9.51 14.85 -17.84
CA ALA A 169 9.74 13.52 -18.39
C ALA A 169 11.20 13.30 -18.83
N SER A 170 11.86 14.33 -19.36
CA SER A 170 13.26 14.22 -19.83
C SER A 170 14.24 13.80 -18.73
N THR A 171 14.02 14.25 -17.50
CA THR A 171 14.84 13.87 -16.32
C THR A 171 14.30 12.60 -15.67
N LEU A 172 12.97 12.54 -15.47
CA LEU A 172 12.36 11.43 -14.75
C LEU A 172 12.50 10.09 -15.48
N ALA A 173 12.48 10.08 -16.81
CA ALA A 173 12.68 8.87 -17.61
C ALA A 173 14.03 8.18 -17.35
N ALA A 174 15.09 8.97 -17.13
CA ALA A 174 16.42 8.44 -16.81
C ALA A 174 16.50 7.88 -15.37
N GLU A 175 15.81 8.50 -14.43
CA GLU A 175 15.81 8.13 -13.00
C GLU A 175 14.89 6.94 -12.70
N TRP A 176 13.81 6.78 -13.49
CA TRP A 176 12.69 5.90 -13.17
C TRP A 176 13.05 4.43 -12.97
N PRO A 177 13.87 3.78 -13.83
CA PRO A 177 14.25 2.38 -13.62
C PRO A 177 14.97 2.15 -12.28
N THR A 178 15.86 3.04 -11.88
CA THR A 178 16.59 2.95 -10.60
C THR A 178 15.64 3.11 -9.42
N ARG A 179 14.66 4.01 -9.51
CA ARG A 179 13.65 4.23 -8.47
C ARG A 179 12.76 3.00 -8.30
N LEU A 180 12.32 2.39 -9.40
CA LEU A 180 11.54 1.13 -9.37
C LEU A 180 12.37 -0.03 -8.79
N ALA A 181 13.64 -0.14 -9.16
CA ALA A 181 14.54 -1.16 -8.61
C ALA A 181 14.75 -1.01 -7.10
N ALA A 182 14.77 0.22 -6.58
CA ALA A 182 14.85 0.50 -5.14
C ALA A 182 13.53 0.23 -4.39
N MET A 183 12.39 0.40 -5.04
CA MET A 183 11.06 0.12 -4.49
C MET A 183 10.79 -1.38 -4.35
N ALA A 184 11.11 -2.18 -5.38
CA ALA A 184 10.69 -3.57 -5.50
C ALA A 184 11.03 -4.46 -4.28
N PRO A 185 12.24 -4.41 -3.67
CA PRO A 185 12.56 -5.20 -2.49
C PRO A 185 11.73 -4.79 -1.26
N LYS A 186 11.41 -3.51 -1.10
CA LYS A 186 10.59 -3.02 0.01
C LYS A 186 9.16 -3.56 -0.08
N VAL A 187 8.56 -3.48 -1.27
CA VAL A 187 7.22 -4.05 -1.53
C VAL A 187 7.22 -5.56 -1.32
N THR A 188 8.27 -6.27 -1.78
CA THR A 188 8.40 -7.72 -1.56
C THR A 188 8.41 -8.06 -0.08
N GLN A 189 9.19 -7.32 0.73
CA GLN A 189 9.25 -7.51 2.19
C GLN A 189 7.88 -7.30 2.83
N ALA A 190 7.22 -6.19 2.52
CA ALA A 190 5.91 -5.87 3.10
C ALA A 190 4.82 -6.89 2.73
N LEU A 191 4.85 -7.46 1.51
CA LEU A 191 3.95 -8.56 1.15
C LEU A 191 4.28 -9.85 1.92
N GLY A 192 5.55 -10.10 2.22
CA GLY A 192 5.97 -11.16 3.14
C GLY A 192 5.41 -10.97 4.54
N ASP A 193 5.41 -9.72 5.03
CA ASP A 193 4.83 -9.34 6.33
C ASP A 193 3.30 -9.53 6.35
N VAL A 194 2.60 -9.19 5.26
CA VAL A 194 1.15 -9.46 5.11
C VAL A 194 0.86 -10.96 5.21
N ARG A 195 1.63 -11.81 4.53
CA ARG A 195 1.48 -13.27 4.67
C ARG A 195 1.81 -13.75 6.09
N GLN A 196 2.84 -13.17 6.71
CA GLN A 196 3.17 -13.48 8.11
C GLN A 196 2.04 -13.06 9.07
N ALA A 197 1.39 -11.92 8.84
CA ALA A 197 0.23 -11.48 9.60
C ALA A 197 -0.91 -12.50 9.53
N MET A 198 -1.21 -12.99 8.32
CA MET A 198 -2.23 -14.03 8.14
C MET A 198 -1.84 -15.34 8.85
N ARG A 199 -0.59 -15.77 8.77
CA ARG A 199 -0.10 -16.96 9.51
C ARG A 199 -0.18 -16.78 11.03
N GLN A 200 0.11 -15.59 11.55
CA GLN A 200 -0.05 -15.28 12.99
C GLN A 200 -1.51 -15.34 13.45
N ALA A 201 -2.45 -15.15 12.53
CA ALA A 201 -3.89 -15.31 12.79
C ALA A 201 -4.41 -16.73 12.52
N GLY A 202 -3.55 -17.69 12.18
CA GLY A 202 -3.90 -19.10 11.99
C GLY A 202 -4.25 -19.49 10.55
N TYR A 203 -4.01 -18.61 9.56
CA TYR A 203 -4.28 -18.92 8.16
C TYR A 203 -3.06 -19.54 7.48
N THR A 204 -3.32 -20.48 6.58
CA THR A 204 -2.36 -20.91 5.55
C THR A 204 -2.52 -20.03 4.30
N ASP A 205 -1.54 -20.09 3.39
CA ASP A 205 -1.60 -19.33 2.13
C ASP A 205 -2.73 -19.81 1.18
N GLN A 206 -3.36 -20.95 1.50
CA GLN A 206 -4.49 -21.53 0.75
C GLN A 206 -5.86 -21.08 1.28
N ASP A 207 -5.93 -20.52 2.47
CA ASP A 207 -7.20 -20.14 3.12
C ASP A 207 -7.77 -18.82 2.59
N TYR A 208 -6.97 -18.05 1.85
CA TYR A 208 -7.36 -16.73 1.32
C TYR A 208 -6.68 -16.41 -0.01
N VAL A 209 -7.24 -15.49 -0.75
CA VAL A 209 -6.63 -14.95 -1.97
C VAL A 209 -5.85 -13.68 -1.63
N LEU A 210 -4.55 -13.64 -1.96
CA LEU A 210 -3.75 -12.41 -1.91
C LEU A 210 -3.70 -11.80 -3.32
N VAL A 211 -4.14 -10.55 -3.44
CA VAL A 211 -4.12 -9.77 -4.68
C VAL A 211 -3.21 -8.56 -4.50
N VAL A 212 -2.29 -8.37 -5.43
CA VAL A 212 -1.53 -7.12 -5.60
C VAL A 212 -2.15 -6.37 -6.77
N ALA A 213 -2.65 -5.16 -6.54
CA ALA A 213 -3.16 -4.27 -7.57
C ALA A 213 -2.12 -3.20 -7.91
N SER A 214 -1.99 -2.87 -9.20
CA SER A 214 -1.17 -1.74 -9.65
C SER A 214 -1.96 -0.43 -9.63
N TYR A 215 -1.45 0.62 -10.28
CA TYR A 215 -2.05 1.95 -10.29
C TYR A 215 -2.60 2.29 -11.68
N ALA A 216 -3.72 3.00 -11.69
CA ALA A 216 -4.27 3.57 -12.91
C ALA A 216 -3.54 4.86 -13.31
N SER A 217 -3.47 5.16 -14.61
CA SER A 217 -2.90 6.42 -15.07
C SER A 217 -3.80 7.60 -14.67
N PRO A 218 -3.28 8.61 -13.97
CA PRO A 218 -4.09 9.76 -13.57
C PRO A 218 -4.27 10.80 -14.67
N VAL A 219 -3.39 10.84 -15.67
CA VAL A 219 -3.33 11.89 -16.71
C VAL A 219 -3.16 11.32 -18.10
N THR A 220 -3.54 12.09 -19.10
CA THR A 220 -3.41 11.77 -20.53
C THR A 220 -2.78 12.92 -21.30
N GLU A 221 -2.05 12.61 -22.37
CA GLU A 221 -1.58 13.62 -23.34
C GLU A 221 -2.72 14.29 -24.11
N ASN A 222 -3.89 13.65 -24.19
CA ASN A 222 -5.09 14.12 -24.89
C ASN A 222 -5.98 14.98 -23.99
N MET A 223 -5.38 15.73 -23.05
CA MET A 223 -6.12 16.56 -22.10
C MET A 223 -6.70 17.82 -22.75
N VAL A 224 -7.90 18.21 -22.29
CA VAL A 224 -8.51 19.49 -22.59
C VAL A 224 -7.83 20.60 -21.78
N ARG A 225 -7.26 21.59 -22.48
CA ARG A 225 -6.46 22.65 -21.85
C ARG A 225 -7.27 23.84 -21.32
N THR A 226 -8.59 23.85 -21.54
CA THR A 226 -9.47 24.97 -21.14
C THR A 226 -9.64 25.15 -19.65
N HIS A 227 -9.16 24.19 -18.84
CA HIS A 227 -9.31 24.21 -17.38
C HIS A 227 -8.21 24.99 -16.63
N GLY A 228 -7.21 25.50 -17.33
CA GLY A 228 -6.14 26.29 -16.72
C GLY A 228 -5.37 25.53 -15.63
N PHE A 229 -4.87 26.29 -14.64
CA PHE A 229 -4.07 25.73 -13.55
C PHE A 229 -4.84 24.77 -12.64
N VAL A 230 -6.12 25.02 -12.39
CA VAL A 230 -6.98 24.13 -11.57
C VAL A 230 -7.44 22.88 -12.33
N GLY A 231 -7.00 22.68 -13.56
CA GLY A 231 -7.25 21.51 -14.38
C GLY A 231 -6.13 20.48 -14.26
N CYS A 232 -5.35 20.35 -15.33
CA CYS A 232 -4.22 19.42 -15.42
C CYS A 232 -2.98 20.19 -15.88
N PRO A 233 -2.26 20.85 -14.96
CA PRO A 233 -1.09 21.67 -15.27
C PRO A 233 0.14 20.80 -15.59
N TYR A 234 0.02 20.01 -16.66
CA TYR A 234 1.08 19.18 -17.21
C TYR A 234 1.30 19.50 -18.70
N ARG A 235 2.50 19.27 -19.18
CA ARG A 235 2.76 19.25 -20.62
C ARG A 235 2.30 17.93 -21.22
N SER A 236 1.88 17.96 -22.49
CA SER A 236 1.41 16.75 -23.17
C SER A 236 2.49 15.66 -23.25
N GLU A 237 3.76 16.06 -23.46
CA GLU A 237 4.89 15.12 -23.46
C GLU A 237 5.11 14.47 -22.09
N ASP A 238 4.96 15.22 -21.00
CA ASP A 238 5.11 14.71 -19.63
C ASP A 238 3.95 13.76 -19.27
N ALA A 239 2.73 14.13 -19.61
CA ALA A 239 1.55 13.28 -19.44
C ALA A 239 1.64 12.00 -20.29
N ARG A 240 2.13 12.11 -21.54
CA ARG A 240 2.37 10.94 -22.41
C ARG A 240 3.37 9.98 -21.78
N TRP A 241 4.51 10.49 -21.31
CA TRP A 241 5.50 9.67 -20.63
C TRP A 241 4.90 8.99 -19.39
N GLY A 242 4.15 9.72 -18.56
CA GLY A 242 3.45 9.17 -17.40
C GLY A 242 2.57 7.98 -17.77
N ARG A 243 1.67 8.17 -18.75
CA ARG A 243 0.69 7.16 -19.17
C ARG A 243 1.31 6.00 -19.95
N GLN A 244 2.23 6.26 -20.87
CA GLN A 244 2.75 5.24 -21.80
C GLN A 244 4.03 4.56 -21.28
N SER A 245 4.69 5.11 -20.28
CA SER A 245 5.97 4.58 -19.80
C SER A 245 6.00 4.39 -18.28
N ALA A 246 5.81 5.44 -17.48
CA ALA A 246 6.02 5.38 -16.05
C ALA A 246 5.03 4.44 -15.36
N VAL A 247 3.73 4.60 -15.61
CA VAL A 247 2.69 3.76 -15.02
C VAL A 247 2.78 2.30 -15.47
N PRO A 248 2.96 1.97 -16.77
CA PRO A 248 3.18 0.60 -17.20
C PRO A 248 4.44 -0.06 -16.61
N GLN A 249 5.56 0.69 -16.47
CA GLN A 249 6.78 0.16 -15.86
C GLN A 249 6.60 -0.11 -14.36
N LEU A 250 5.90 0.77 -13.65
CA LEU A 250 5.52 0.55 -12.24
C LEU A 250 4.64 -0.71 -12.14
N SER A 251 3.64 -0.85 -13.01
CA SER A 251 2.77 -2.03 -13.04
C SER A 251 3.56 -3.32 -13.30
N SER A 252 4.47 -3.32 -14.27
CA SER A 252 5.33 -4.48 -14.57
C SER A 252 6.23 -4.84 -13.39
N THR A 253 6.75 -3.84 -12.67
CA THR A 253 7.57 -4.08 -11.47
C THR A 253 6.74 -4.70 -10.34
N LEU A 254 5.54 -4.18 -10.09
CA LEU A 254 4.63 -4.74 -9.09
C LEU A 254 4.16 -6.15 -9.46
N ARG A 255 3.96 -6.44 -10.74
CA ARG A 255 3.67 -7.80 -11.23
C ARG A 255 4.82 -8.75 -10.89
N ALA A 256 6.06 -8.37 -11.22
CA ALA A 256 7.22 -9.21 -10.90
C ALA A 256 7.39 -9.44 -9.39
N VAL A 257 7.02 -8.47 -8.57
CA VAL A 257 6.98 -8.63 -7.10
C VAL A 257 5.86 -9.58 -6.68
N ALA A 258 4.65 -9.43 -7.22
CA ALA A 258 3.52 -10.33 -6.93
C ALA A 258 3.86 -11.80 -7.27
N ASP A 259 4.48 -12.02 -8.43
CA ASP A 259 4.92 -13.35 -8.86
C ASP A 259 5.92 -13.98 -7.88
N ARG A 260 6.87 -13.19 -7.37
CA ARG A 260 7.88 -13.69 -6.38
C ARG A 260 7.28 -14.15 -5.06
N VAL A 261 6.15 -13.58 -4.66
CA VAL A 261 5.46 -13.94 -3.41
C VAL A 261 4.23 -14.82 -3.64
N ASN A 262 4.06 -15.36 -4.84
CA ASN A 262 2.91 -16.17 -5.25
C ASN A 262 1.56 -15.47 -4.98
N ALA A 263 1.50 -14.15 -5.16
CA ALA A 263 0.26 -13.40 -5.11
C ALA A 263 -0.34 -13.26 -6.52
N ARG A 264 -1.66 -13.13 -6.59
CA ARG A 264 -2.33 -12.81 -7.84
C ARG A 264 -2.15 -11.32 -8.16
N PHE A 265 -2.03 -10.97 -9.42
CA PHE A 265 -1.77 -9.61 -9.84
C PHE A 265 -2.89 -9.03 -10.70
N LEU A 266 -3.41 -7.86 -10.30
CA LEU A 266 -4.40 -7.10 -11.06
C LEU A 266 -3.77 -5.82 -11.62
N ASP A 267 -3.57 -5.81 -12.93
CA ASP A 267 -3.03 -4.66 -13.65
C ASP A 267 -4.12 -3.60 -13.86
N LEU A 268 -3.91 -2.43 -13.28
CA LEU A 268 -4.78 -1.27 -13.41
C LEU A 268 -4.19 -0.18 -14.32
N SER A 269 -3.02 -0.40 -14.93
CA SER A 269 -2.29 0.64 -15.67
C SER A 269 -3.11 1.30 -16.79
N ARG A 270 -4.09 0.56 -17.34
CA ARG A 270 -5.01 1.03 -18.35
C ARG A 270 -6.44 1.28 -17.86
N ALA A 271 -6.68 1.11 -16.57
CA ALA A 271 -8.04 1.12 -16.01
C ALA A 271 -8.79 2.45 -16.19
N THR A 272 -8.07 3.53 -16.43
CA THR A 272 -8.66 4.87 -16.65
C THR A 272 -8.43 5.39 -18.08
N GLU A 273 -8.05 4.53 -19.01
CA GLU A 273 -7.81 4.93 -20.39
C GLU A 273 -9.08 5.55 -21.00
N GLY A 274 -8.97 6.80 -21.48
CA GLY A 274 -10.11 7.61 -21.96
C GLY A 274 -10.95 8.25 -20.85
N HIS A 275 -10.60 8.03 -19.57
CA HIS A 275 -11.26 8.57 -18.40
C HIS A 275 -10.28 9.25 -17.41
N GLU A 276 -9.07 9.54 -17.87
CA GLU A 276 -8.07 10.25 -17.08
C GLU A 276 -8.54 11.68 -16.76
N ALA A 277 -7.87 12.32 -15.83
CA ALA A 277 -8.13 13.72 -15.52
C ALA A 277 -7.97 14.61 -16.76
N CYS A 278 -8.88 15.54 -16.97
CA CYS A 278 -8.94 16.46 -18.10
C CYS A 278 -9.08 15.80 -19.47
N THR A 279 -9.47 14.54 -19.55
CA THR A 279 -9.73 13.90 -20.85
C THR A 279 -10.89 14.55 -21.60
N SER A 280 -10.86 14.48 -22.93
CA SER A 280 -12.00 14.84 -23.78
C SER A 280 -12.80 13.62 -24.26
N ALA A 281 -12.31 12.42 -23.99
CA ALA A 281 -12.86 11.18 -24.55
C ALA A 281 -14.12 10.69 -23.82
N GLY A 282 -14.30 11.04 -22.53
CA GLY A 282 -15.43 10.59 -21.75
C GLY A 282 -15.51 11.25 -20.36
N PRO A 283 -16.38 10.75 -19.48
CA PRO A 283 -16.44 11.24 -18.12
C PRO A 283 -15.15 10.90 -17.37
N GLU A 284 -14.64 11.86 -16.61
CA GLU A 284 -13.40 11.67 -15.84
C GLU A 284 -13.60 10.72 -14.67
N TRP A 285 -12.68 9.79 -14.52
CA TRP A 285 -12.57 8.88 -13.38
C TRP A 285 -11.43 9.27 -12.44
N GLN A 286 -10.59 10.22 -12.83
CA GLN A 286 -9.51 10.77 -12.03
C GLN A 286 -9.82 12.21 -11.62
N ARG A 287 -9.44 12.59 -10.42
CA ARG A 287 -9.49 13.98 -9.97
C ARG A 287 -8.47 14.81 -10.76
N ARG A 288 -8.86 16.01 -11.14
CA ARG A 288 -7.94 17.07 -11.59
C ARG A 288 -7.11 17.56 -10.42
N LEU A 289 -6.24 18.54 -10.64
CA LEU A 289 -5.67 19.29 -9.53
C LEU A 289 -6.81 19.85 -8.67
N THR A 290 -6.90 19.35 -7.47
CA THR A 290 -7.96 19.69 -6.50
C THR A 290 -7.33 20.37 -5.31
N VAL A 291 -7.85 21.53 -4.93
CA VAL A 291 -7.40 22.29 -3.75
C VAL A 291 -8.54 22.32 -2.74
N ASP A 292 -8.34 21.71 -1.58
CA ASP A 292 -9.32 21.72 -0.48
C ASP A 292 -8.87 22.66 0.65
N PRO A 293 -9.41 23.89 0.72
CA PRO A 293 -9.06 24.82 1.78
C PRO A 293 -9.59 24.39 3.16
N ARG A 294 -10.53 23.43 3.24
CA ARG A 294 -11.09 22.94 4.51
C ARG A 294 -10.05 22.24 5.37
N VAL A 295 -8.93 21.81 4.80
CA VAL A 295 -7.81 21.22 5.55
C VAL A 295 -7.29 22.18 6.62
N PHE A 296 -7.33 23.50 6.37
CA PHE A 296 -6.90 24.51 7.34
C PHE A 296 -7.84 24.62 8.54
N VAL A 297 -9.12 24.31 8.35
CA VAL A 297 -10.10 24.27 9.46
C VAL A 297 -9.82 23.09 10.38
N ARG A 298 -9.27 21.98 9.84
CA ARG A 298 -9.03 20.72 10.56
C ARG A 298 -7.64 20.64 11.20
N GLY A 299 -6.61 21.12 10.50
CA GLY A 299 -5.22 20.98 10.93
C GLY A 299 -4.42 22.29 10.98
N GLY A 300 -5.07 23.44 10.78
CA GLY A 300 -4.39 24.74 10.74
C GLY A 300 -3.31 24.79 9.65
N TRP A 301 -2.29 25.60 9.86
CA TRP A 301 -1.17 25.75 8.91
C TRP A 301 -0.31 24.47 8.77
N ALA A 302 -0.31 23.58 9.76
CA ALA A 302 0.39 22.29 9.67
C ALA A 302 -0.19 21.39 8.58
N ALA A 303 -1.45 21.59 8.19
CA ALA A 303 -2.14 20.80 7.18
C ALA A 303 -1.85 21.26 5.72
N VAL A 304 -1.00 22.25 5.50
CA VAL A 304 -0.72 22.77 4.14
C VAL A 304 -0.26 21.68 3.15
N GLY A 305 0.42 20.64 3.63
CA GLY A 305 0.85 19.51 2.82
C GLY A 305 -0.30 18.65 2.27
N HIS A 306 -1.50 18.78 2.85
CA HIS A 306 -2.69 17.98 2.51
C HIS A 306 -3.68 18.74 1.60
N VAL A 307 -3.42 20.02 1.31
CA VAL A 307 -4.35 20.88 0.57
C VAL A 307 -4.65 20.38 -0.86
N ALA A 308 -3.74 19.62 -1.45
CA ALA A 308 -3.88 19.06 -2.79
C ALA A 308 -3.88 17.52 -2.79
N GLN A 309 -4.09 16.89 -1.65
CA GLN A 309 -3.95 15.44 -1.46
C GLN A 309 -4.87 14.63 -2.37
N GLU A 310 -6.09 15.09 -2.63
CA GLU A 310 -7.05 14.43 -3.53
C GLU A 310 -6.65 14.47 -5.02
N SER A 311 -5.69 15.33 -5.39
CA SER A 311 -5.35 15.55 -6.80
C SER A 311 -4.82 14.28 -7.46
N PHE A 312 -5.30 14.04 -8.69
CA PHE A 312 -4.84 12.93 -9.53
C PHE A 312 -5.07 11.53 -8.94
N HIS A 313 -6.06 11.42 -8.04
CA HIS A 313 -6.54 10.14 -7.50
C HIS A 313 -7.88 9.73 -8.11
N PRO A 314 -8.22 8.42 -8.09
CA PRO A 314 -9.49 7.94 -8.60
C PRO A 314 -10.68 8.55 -7.86
N ASN A 315 -11.70 9.02 -8.56
CA ASN A 315 -12.93 9.51 -7.96
C ASN A 315 -13.90 8.37 -7.59
N ALA A 316 -15.03 8.68 -6.98
CA ALA A 316 -16.01 7.67 -6.54
C ALA A 316 -16.55 6.78 -7.69
N THR A 317 -16.64 7.31 -8.92
CA THR A 317 -17.03 6.54 -10.11
C THR A 317 -15.94 5.52 -10.46
N ALA A 318 -14.67 5.96 -10.52
CA ALA A 318 -13.55 5.07 -10.76
C ALA A 318 -13.47 3.94 -9.72
N HIS A 319 -13.63 4.26 -8.43
CA HIS A 319 -13.64 3.24 -7.38
C HIS A 319 -14.77 2.23 -7.56
N GLY A 320 -15.95 2.64 -8.04
CA GLY A 320 -17.03 1.72 -8.40
C GLY A 320 -16.66 0.77 -9.55
N GLN A 321 -16.04 1.31 -10.58
CA GLN A 321 -15.54 0.55 -11.73
C GLN A 321 -14.41 -0.43 -11.32
N LEU A 322 -13.44 0.05 -10.53
CA LEU A 322 -12.37 -0.79 -9.99
C LEU A 322 -12.90 -1.92 -9.09
N ALA A 323 -13.93 -1.65 -8.28
CA ALA A 323 -14.58 -2.66 -7.45
C ALA A 323 -15.19 -3.79 -8.29
N SER A 324 -15.88 -3.43 -9.37
CA SER A 324 -16.49 -4.40 -10.30
C SER A 324 -15.44 -5.27 -10.98
N CYS A 325 -14.36 -4.66 -11.49
CA CYS A 325 -13.26 -5.39 -12.13
C CYS A 325 -12.51 -6.29 -11.12
N LEU A 326 -12.18 -5.79 -9.93
CA LEU A 326 -11.56 -6.59 -8.86
C LEU A 326 -12.45 -7.77 -8.47
N ALA A 327 -13.74 -7.55 -8.31
CA ALA A 327 -14.68 -8.62 -7.98
C ALA A 327 -14.74 -9.69 -9.08
N ALA A 328 -14.74 -9.28 -10.35
CA ALA A 328 -14.66 -10.19 -11.47
C ALA A 328 -13.35 -11.00 -11.43
N PHE A 329 -12.21 -10.34 -11.16
CA PHE A 329 -10.90 -11.00 -11.08
C PHE A 329 -10.84 -12.02 -9.95
N VAL A 330 -11.25 -11.66 -8.75
CA VAL A 330 -11.19 -12.56 -7.57
C VAL A 330 -12.03 -13.84 -7.82
N ARG A 331 -13.14 -13.75 -8.55
CA ARG A 331 -13.99 -14.90 -8.90
C ARG A 331 -13.35 -15.83 -9.94
N THR A 332 -12.30 -15.46 -10.63
CA THR A 332 -11.51 -16.33 -11.52
C THR A 332 -10.43 -17.07 -10.76
N SER A 333 -9.78 -18.05 -11.40
CA SER A 333 -8.54 -18.66 -10.95
C SER A 333 -7.29 -18.08 -11.60
N ALA A 334 -7.42 -16.99 -12.41
CA ALA A 334 -6.31 -16.40 -13.14
C ALA A 334 -5.24 -15.86 -12.21
N ALA A 335 -3.96 -16.12 -12.50
CA ALA A 335 -2.83 -15.53 -11.78
C ALA A 335 -2.75 -14.02 -12.01
N HIS A 336 -3.06 -13.60 -13.23
CA HIS A 336 -2.98 -12.22 -13.66
C HIS A 336 -4.29 -11.80 -14.34
N GLY A 337 -4.66 -10.54 -14.18
CA GLY A 337 -5.75 -9.88 -14.87
C GLY A 337 -5.41 -8.43 -15.15
N GLN A 338 -6.07 -7.85 -16.14
CA GLN A 338 -5.97 -6.43 -16.46
C GLN A 338 -7.37 -5.82 -16.53
N CYS A 339 -7.54 -4.66 -15.93
CA CYS A 339 -8.77 -3.88 -16.03
C CYS A 339 -8.66 -2.87 -17.20
N VAL A 340 -9.56 -2.95 -18.15
CA VAL A 340 -9.58 -2.03 -19.31
C VAL A 340 -11.00 -1.51 -19.54
N PRO A 341 -11.17 -0.23 -19.93
CA PRO A 341 -12.48 0.31 -20.31
C PRO A 341 -13.01 -0.38 -21.57
N GLY A 342 -14.29 -0.73 -21.55
CA GLY A 342 -15.01 -1.25 -22.70
C GLY A 342 -15.75 -0.16 -23.48
N ALA A 343 -16.24 -0.52 -24.65
CA ALA A 343 -17.04 0.39 -25.49
C ALA A 343 -18.38 0.81 -24.84
N ASP A 344 -18.83 0.08 -23.83
CA ASP A 344 -20.03 0.39 -23.04
C ASP A 344 -19.77 1.42 -21.92
N GLY A 345 -18.54 1.95 -21.81
CA GLY A 345 -18.16 2.92 -20.80
C GLY A 345 -17.92 2.31 -19.41
N ASN A 346 -17.87 0.97 -19.30
CA ASN A 346 -17.56 0.28 -18.06
C ASN A 346 -16.16 -0.34 -18.11
N LEU A 347 -15.63 -0.63 -16.92
CA LEU A 347 -14.34 -1.30 -16.76
C LEU A 347 -14.53 -2.82 -16.79
N HIS A 348 -13.82 -3.48 -17.69
CA HIS A 348 -13.88 -4.92 -17.90
C HIS A 348 -12.59 -5.62 -17.51
N LEU A 349 -12.71 -6.83 -17.00
CA LEU A 349 -11.59 -7.72 -16.74
C LEU A 349 -11.15 -8.43 -18.04
N GLN A 350 -9.87 -8.32 -18.34
CA GLN A 350 -9.17 -9.23 -19.25
C GLN A 350 -8.33 -10.18 -18.38
N ALA A 351 -8.81 -11.42 -18.20
CA ALA A 351 -8.12 -12.42 -17.41
C ALA A 351 -6.99 -13.07 -18.23
N GLY A 352 -5.82 -13.23 -17.58
CA GLY A 352 -4.70 -13.98 -18.12
C GLY A 352 -4.76 -15.48 -17.80
N ALA A 353 -3.61 -16.17 -17.92
CA ALA A 353 -3.49 -17.60 -17.59
C ALA A 353 -3.84 -17.86 -16.10
N PRO A 354 -4.38 -19.07 -15.78
CA PRO A 354 -4.61 -19.49 -14.40
C PRO A 354 -3.34 -19.43 -13.55
N ALA A 355 -3.50 -19.20 -12.24
CA ALA A 355 -2.42 -19.30 -11.28
C ALA A 355 -1.88 -20.74 -11.23
N ALA A 356 -0.56 -20.90 -11.15
CA ALA A 356 0.02 -22.21 -10.88
C ALA A 356 -0.44 -22.70 -9.49
N PRO A 357 -0.69 -24.01 -9.33
CA PRO A 357 -1.02 -24.56 -8.01
C PRO A 357 0.15 -24.29 -7.05
N VAL A 358 -0.17 -23.84 -5.85
CA VAL A 358 0.83 -23.67 -4.78
C VAL A 358 1.26 -25.07 -4.36
N THR A 359 2.45 -25.51 -4.81
CA THR A 359 3.08 -26.70 -4.28
C THR A 359 3.64 -26.35 -2.91
N GLY A 360 3.00 -26.89 -1.85
CA GLY A 360 3.40 -26.73 -0.45
C GLY A 360 4.73 -27.43 -0.14
#